data_4574688b38ea7df816edb0fc674fd23a
#
_entry.id   4574688b38ea7df816edb0fc674fd23a
#
_cell.length_a   1.000
_cell.length_b   1.000
_cell.length_c   1.000
_cell.angle_alpha   90.00
_cell.angle_beta   90.00
_cell.angle_gamma   90.00
#
_symmetry.space_group_name_H-M   'P 1'
#
loop_
_entity.id
_entity.type
_entity.pdbx_description
1 polymer ?
#
loop_
_entity_poly.entity_id
_entity_poly.type
_entity_poly.pdbx_seq_one_letter_code
_entity_poly.pdbx_strand_id
1 'polypeptide(L)'
;MLNLNSVMIGTKQPKALAAFYERVLGKPAEWVDQDSGFWGWQMGSTSLSVMDHSEMGGNAKDPGRVMFNFETPQVKSEFERIKAYGAAVIREPYEMGGGWIATLADLDGNYFQLVTPMQTPS
;
A
#
# COMPACT_ATOMS: atom_id res chain seq x y z
N MET A 1 -20.48 8.96 -15.04
CA MET A 1 -20.09 8.04 -13.97
C MET A 1 -18.62 8.25 -13.61
N LEU A 2 -18.33 8.26 -12.31
CA LEU A 2 -16.94 8.41 -11.86
C LEU A 2 -16.26 7.04 -11.78
N ASN A 3 -14.95 7.03 -12.08
CA ASN A 3 -14.13 5.84 -12.02
C ASN A 3 -12.91 6.13 -11.15
N LEU A 4 -12.66 5.30 -10.15
CA LEU A 4 -11.46 5.45 -9.34
C LEU A 4 -10.27 4.93 -10.13
N ASN A 5 -9.47 5.84 -10.66
CA ASN A 5 -8.39 5.47 -11.56
C ASN A 5 -7.03 5.40 -10.87
N SER A 6 -6.85 6.12 -9.78
CA SER A 6 -5.55 6.11 -9.11
C SER A 6 -5.65 6.60 -7.68
N VAL A 7 -4.66 6.21 -6.87
CA VAL A 7 -4.44 6.74 -5.53
C VAL A 7 -3.00 7.24 -5.49
N MET A 8 -2.80 8.44 -4.96
CA MET A 8 -1.48 9.07 -4.89
C MET A 8 -1.10 9.33 -3.45
N ILE A 9 0.11 8.94 -3.08
CA ILE A 9 0.65 9.18 -1.74
C ILE A 9 1.69 10.29 -1.84
N GLY A 10 1.45 11.40 -1.16
CA GLY A 10 2.41 12.49 -1.06
C GLY A 10 3.36 12.24 0.11
N THR A 11 4.65 12.49 -0.10
CA THR A 11 5.68 12.19 0.91
C THR A 11 6.88 13.10 0.74
N LYS A 12 7.62 13.33 1.82
CA LYS A 12 8.92 14.02 1.76
C LYS A 12 10.07 13.08 1.45
N GLN A 13 9.81 11.75 1.46
CA GLN A 13 10.84 10.75 1.17
C GLN A 13 10.40 9.83 0.03
N PRO A 14 10.15 10.40 -1.17
CA PRO A 14 9.56 9.62 -2.25
C PRO A 14 10.40 8.44 -2.68
N LYS A 15 11.72 8.59 -2.73
CA LYS A 15 12.60 7.49 -3.14
C LYS A 15 12.54 6.33 -2.14
N ALA A 16 12.59 6.63 -0.85
CA ALA A 16 12.53 5.60 0.20
C ALA A 16 11.17 4.92 0.23
N LEU A 17 10.09 5.71 0.14
CA LEU A 17 8.74 5.16 0.16
C LEU A 17 8.47 4.33 -1.09
N ALA A 18 8.95 4.78 -2.26
CA ALA A 18 8.83 4.02 -3.49
C ALA A 18 9.57 2.68 -3.40
N ALA A 19 10.77 2.67 -2.82
CA ALA A 19 11.52 1.43 -2.62
C ALA A 19 10.77 0.46 -1.69
N PHE A 20 10.13 0.99 -0.67
CA PHE A 20 9.30 0.20 0.24
C PHE A 20 8.14 -0.46 -0.52
N TYR A 21 7.39 0.31 -1.29
CA TYR A 21 6.25 -0.24 -2.03
C TYR A 21 6.67 -1.17 -3.16
N GLU A 22 7.82 -0.95 -3.77
CA GLU A 22 8.36 -1.89 -4.75
C GLU A 22 8.50 -3.29 -4.13
N ARG A 23 8.97 -3.35 -2.89
CA ARG A 23 9.10 -4.62 -2.17
C ARG A 23 7.74 -5.19 -1.76
N VAL A 24 6.85 -4.34 -1.26
CA VAL A 24 5.50 -4.78 -0.87
C VAL A 24 4.76 -5.36 -2.08
N LEU A 25 4.78 -4.64 -3.20
CA LEU A 25 4.05 -5.04 -4.40
C LEU A 25 4.77 -6.13 -5.18
N GLY A 26 6.07 -6.32 -4.93
CA GLY A 26 6.87 -7.36 -5.57
C GLY A 26 7.20 -7.08 -7.02
N LYS A 27 7.16 -5.82 -7.45
CA LYS A 27 7.53 -5.42 -8.80
C LYS A 27 8.00 -3.98 -8.85
N PRO A 28 8.88 -3.65 -9.81
CA PRO A 28 9.31 -2.27 -9.99
C PRO A 28 8.19 -1.40 -10.51
N ALA A 29 8.28 -0.10 -10.26
CA ALA A 29 7.32 0.87 -10.79
C ALA A 29 7.34 0.86 -12.32
N GLU A 30 6.17 0.89 -12.93
CA GLU A 30 6.04 0.97 -14.39
C GLU A 30 6.25 2.39 -14.90
N TRP A 31 5.92 3.41 -14.07
CA TRP A 31 6.12 4.81 -14.42
C TRP A 31 7.08 5.42 -13.41
N VAL A 32 8.18 5.98 -13.89
CA VAL A 32 9.19 6.61 -13.04
C VAL A 32 9.61 7.94 -13.65
N ASP A 33 9.55 9.00 -12.85
CA ASP A 33 10.14 10.29 -13.19
C ASP A 33 10.93 10.75 -11.97
N GLN A 34 12.24 10.50 -12.00
CA GLN A 34 13.10 10.82 -10.86
C GLN A 34 13.23 12.32 -10.63
N ASP A 35 13.15 13.12 -11.68
CA ASP A 35 13.29 14.57 -11.56
C ASP A 35 12.15 15.18 -10.76
N SER A 36 10.92 14.70 -10.96
CA SER A 36 9.76 15.16 -10.19
C SER A 36 9.50 14.33 -8.93
N GLY A 37 10.27 13.24 -8.73
CA GLY A 37 10.08 12.37 -7.57
C GLY A 37 8.81 11.54 -7.64
N PHE A 38 8.53 10.95 -8.79
CA PHE A 38 7.30 10.19 -9.03
C PHE A 38 7.59 8.74 -9.37
N TRP A 39 6.85 7.83 -8.74
CA TRP A 39 6.86 6.38 -9.02
C TRP A 39 5.44 5.89 -9.01
N GLY A 40 5.06 5.11 -10.02
CA GLY A 40 3.69 4.58 -10.12
C GLY A 40 3.63 3.13 -10.54
N TRP A 41 2.65 2.42 -10.01
CA TRP A 41 2.41 1.00 -10.28
C TRP A 41 0.99 0.80 -10.75
N GLN A 42 0.81 -0.01 -11.81
CA GLN A 42 -0.51 -0.44 -12.22
C GLN A 42 -0.97 -1.57 -11.30
N MET A 43 -2.13 -1.41 -10.68
CA MET A 43 -2.69 -2.37 -9.74
C MET A 43 -4.09 -2.74 -10.19
N GLY A 44 -4.19 -3.77 -11.06
CA GLY A 44 -5.47 -4.11 -11.65
C GLY A 44 -5.98 -2.97 -12.52
N SER A 45 -7.18 -2.47 -12.25
CA SER A 45 -7.79 -1.37 -12.99
C SER A 45 -7.47 0.00 -12.40
N THR A 46 -6.74 0.06 -11.30
CA THR A 46 -6.33 1.33 -10.70
C THR A 46 -4.81 1.40 -10.63
N SER A 47 -4.25 2.55 -10.27
CA SER A 47 -2.83 2.68 -10.07
C SER A 47 -2.54 3.27 -8.69
N LEU A 48 -1.39 2.88 -8.14
CA LEU A 48 -0.86 3.45 -6.92
C LEU A 48 0.40 4.23 -7.27
N SER A 49 0.52 5.45 -6.77
CA SER A 49 1.71 6.24 -7.03
C SER A 49 2.23 6.90 -5.75
N VAL A 50 3.54 7.14 -5.75
CA VAL A 50 4.25 7.87 -4.71
C VAL A 50 4.81 9.12 -5.37
N MET A 51 4.64 10.27 -4.74
CA MET A 51 5.05 11.54 -5.31
C MET A 51 5.67 12.44 -4.26
N ASP A 52 6.73 13.15 -4.63
CA ASP A 52 7.35 14.15 -3.77
C ASP A 52 6.34 15.27 -3.48
N HIS A 53 6.14 15.53 -2.20
CA HIS A 53 5.26 16.62 -1.77
C HIS A 53 5.93 17.33 -0.58
N SER A 54 6.46 18.51 -0.82
CA SER A 54 7.27 19.23 0.15
C SER A 54 6.53 19.62 1.43
N GLU A 55 5.19 19.68 1.38
CA GLU A 55 4.40 20.05 2.55
C GLU A 55 3.94 18.84 3.37
N MET A 56 4.14 17.63 2.86
CA MET A 56 3.71 16.40 3.55
C MET A 56 4.87 15.83 4.35
N GLY A 57 5.00 16.23 5.59
CA GLY A 57 6.05 15.74 6.48
C GLY A 57 5.50 14.91 7.63
N GLY A 58 6.36 14.04 8.16
CA GLY A 58 6.04 13.24 9.32
C GLY A 58 5.11 12.09 9.01
N ASN A 59 4.55 11.52 10.07
CA ASN A 59 3.62 10.40 9.97
C ASN A 59 2.19 10.90 9.79
N ALA A 60 1.35 10.05 9.20
CA ALA A 60 -0.07 10.32 9.11
C ALA A 60 -0.66 10.47 10.52
N LYS A 61 -1.54 11.45 10.71
CA LYS A 61 -2.12 11.74 12.03
C LYS A 61 -3.20 10.71 12.40
N ASP A 62 -4.05 10.36 11.45
CA ASP A 62 -5.11 9.37 11.64
C ASP A 62 -4.99 8.30 10.56
N PRO A 63 -3.97 7.44 10.65
CA PRO A 63 -3.60 6.57 9.51
C PRO A 63 -4.63 5.50 9.18
N GLY A 64 -5.54 5.20 10.09
CA GLY A 64 -6.62 4.24 9.82
C GLY A 64 -7.85 4.84 9.15
N ARG A 65 -7.88 6.16 8.93
CA ARG A 65 -9.03 6.81 8.30
C ARG A 65 -9.19 6.38 6.84
N VAL A 66 -8.09 6.27 6.11
CA VAL A 66 -8.07 5.78 4.74
C VAL A 66 -7.00 4.70 4.68
N MET A 67 -7.38 3.50 4.28
CA MET A 67 -6.46 2.37 4.20
C MET A 67 -6.50 1.78 2.79
N PHE A 68 -5.33 1.31 2.32
CA PHE A 68 -5.25 0.60 1.05
C PHE A 68 -5.42 -0.89 1.33
N ASN A 69 -6.28 -1.55 0.58
CA ASN A 69 -6.48 -2.99 0.71
C ASN A 69 -5.87 -3.68 -0.50
N PHE A 70 -4.84 -4.48 -0.26
CA PHE A 70 -4.22 -5.32 -1.28
C PHE A 70 -4.76 -6.73 -1.11
N GLU A 71 -5.42 -7.25 -2.13
CA GLU A 71 -5.99 -8.59 -2.02
C GLU A 71 -4.97 -9.66 -2.41
N THR A 72 -4.99 -10.74 -1.66
CA THR A 72 -4.15 -11.90 -1.91
C THR A 72 -4.82 -13.14 -1.31
N PRO A 73 -4.77 -14.30 -2.01
CA PRO A 73 -5.26 -15.54 -1.40
C PRO A 73 -4.34 -16.07 -0.29
N GLN A 74 -3.17 -15.44 -0.10
CA GLN A 74 -2.14 -15.91 0.84
C GLN A 74 -1.78 -14.84 1.85
N VAL A 75 -2.77 -14.36 2.60
CA VAL A 75 -2.59 -13.25 3.55
C VAL A 75 -1.46 -13.54 4.55
N LYS A 76 -1.43 -14.72 5.14
CA LYS A 76 -0.43 -15.03 6.18
C LYS A 76 1.00 -15.03 5.65
N SER A 77 1.24 -15.67 4.50
CA SER A 77 2.58 -15.73 3.93
C SER A 77 3.03 -14.37 3.41
N GLU A 78 2.13 -13.61 2.79
CA GLU A 78 2.44 -12.25 2.35
C GLU A 78 2.70 -11.32 3.54
N PHE A 79 1.96 -11.49 4.63
CA PHE A 79 2.19 -10.73 5.85
C PHE A 79 3.61 -10.97 6.38
N GLU A 80 4.04 -12.23 6.47
CA GLU A 80 5.38 -12.55 6.96
C GLU A 80 6.47 -12.01 6.02
N ARG A 81 6.24 -12.10 4.72
CA ARG A 81 7.18 -11.58 3.72
C ARG A 81 7.36 -10.05 3.88
N ILE A 82 6.26 -9.33 4.00
CA ILE A 82 6.28 -7.87 4.09
C ILE A 82 6.84 -7.41 5.44
N LYS A 83 6.47 -8.10 6.51
CA LYS A 83 6.98 -7.84 7.84
C LYS A 83 8.51 -7.93 7.86
N ALA A 84 9.08 -8.88 7.12
CA ALA A 84 10.52 -9.06 7.05
C ALA A 84 11.25 -7.87 6.41
N TYR A 85 10.55 -7.05 5.64
CA TYR A 85 11.12 -5.82 5.05
C TYR A 85 11.03 -4.62 5.99
N GLY A 86 10.57 -4.83 7.22
CA GLY A 86 10.55 -3.76 8.22
C GLY A 86 9.27 -2.97 8.30
N ALA A 87 8.20 -3.43 7.67
CA ALA A 87 6.89 -2.79 7.81
C ALA A 87 6.42 -2.93 9.26
N ALA A 88 5.86 -1.85 9.81
CA ALA A 88 5.32 -1.90 11.16
C ALA A 88 4.04 -2.74 11.17
N VAL A 89 3.92 -3.61 12.17
CA VAL A 89 2.73 -4.45 12.31
C VAL A 89 1.72 -3.70 13.16
N ILE A 90 0.54 -3.46 12.59
CA ILE A 90 -0.57 -2.83 13.29
C ILE A 90 -1.50 -3.91 13.85
N ARG A 91 -1.81 -4.92 13.03
CA ARG A 91 -2.62 -6.06 13.45
C ARG A 91 -2.21 -7.30 12.69
N GLU A 92 -1.91 -8.36 13.43
CA GLU A 92 -1.55 -9.65 12.84
C GLU A 92 -2.74 -10.29 12.14
N PRO A 93 -2.52 -11.26 11.23
CA PRO A 93 -3.61 -11.91 10.51
C PRO A 93 -4.67 -12.51 11.42
N TYR A 94 -5.93 -12.26 11.11
CA TYR A 94 -7.06 -12.86 11.82
C TYR A 94 -8.17 -13.15 10.82
N GLU A 95 -9.05 -14.07 11.19
CA GLU A 95 -10.19 -14.42 10.36
C GLU A 95 -11.33 -13.43 10.52
N MET A 96 -11.95 -13.09 9.41
CA MET A 96 -13.10 -12.20 9.39
C MET A 96 -13.93 -12.48 8.14
N GLY A 97 -15.19 -12.81 8.32
CA GLY A 97 -16.11 -13.03 7.19
C GLY A 97 -15.71 -14.15 6.26
N GLY A 98 -15.08 -15.20 6.77
CA GLY A 98 -14.64 -16.33 5.96
C GLY A 98 -13.32 -16.12 5.25
N GLY A 99 -12.69 -14.98 5.43
CA GLY A 99 -11.38 -14.69 4.87
C GLY A 99 -10.41 -14.27 5.95
N TRP A 100 -9.25 -13.79 5.53
CA TRP A 100 -8.19 -13.32 6.42
C TRP A 100 -7.89 -11.86 6.14
N ILE A 101 -7.46 -11.16 7.18
CA ILE A 101 -7.09 -9.75 7.08
C ILE A 101 -5.91 -9.48 8.01
N ALA A 102 -5.00 -8.62 7.59
CA ALA A 102 -3.88 -8.16 8.40
C ALA A 102 -3.62 -6.69 8.08
N THR A 103 -3.09 -5.94 9.05
CA THR A 103 -2.83 -4.51 8.87
C THR A 103 -1.38 -4.20 9.19
N LEU A 104 -0.71 -3.48 8.29
CA LEU A 104 0.66 -3.02 8.45
C LEU A 104 0.70 -1.53 8.14
N ALA A 105 1.85 -0.92 8.40
CA ALA A 105 2.06 0.49 8.08
C ALA A 105 3.31 0.66 7.22
N ASP A 106 3.26 1.63 6.31
CA ASP A 106 4.40 1.98 5.49
C ASP A 106 5.36 2.91 6.26
N LEU A 107 6.40 3.42 5.58
CA LEU A 107 7.44 4.23 6.21
C LEU A 107 6.92 5.57 6.76
N ASP A 108 5.82 6.07 6.21
CA ASP A 108 5.19 7.31 6.66
C ASP A 108 4.05 7.05 7.64
N GLY A 109 3.87 5.80 8.05
CA GLY A 109 2.83 5.43 8.99
C GLY A 109 1.46 5.26 8.39
N ASN A 110 1.33 5.28 7.06
CA ASN A 110 0.05 5.02 6.40
C ASN A 110 -0.31 3.54 6.54
N TYR A 111 -1.54 3.25 6.93
CA TYR A 111 -1.97 1.87 7.08
C TYR A 111 -2.36 1.29 5.74
N PHE A 112 -2.00 0.03 5.54
CA PHE A 112 -2.50 -0.78 4.45
C PHE A 112 -2.83 -2.18 4.98
N GLN A 113 -3.72 -2.86 4.29
CA GLN A 113 -4.19 -4.17 4.71
C GLN A 113 -3.96 -5.18 3.61
N LEU A 114 -3.75 -6.42 4.04
CA LEU A 114 -3.77 -7.58 3.15
C LEU A 114 -5.09 -8.28 3.42
N VAL A 115 -5.85 -8.55 2.38
CA VAL A 115 -7.19 -9.12 2.52
C VAL A 115 -7.38 -10.25 1.52
N THR A 116 -8.10 -11.28 1.93
CA THR A 116 -8.52 -12.33 1.01
C THR A 116 -9.41 -11.72 -0.07
N PRO A 117 -9.28 -12.14 -1.34
CA PRO A 117 -10.12 -11.59 -2.41
C PRO A 117 -11.60 -11.70 -2.05
N MET A 118 -12.32 -10.60 -2.23
CA MET A 118 -13.77 -10.57 -2.00
C MET A 118 -14.47 -11.24 -3.18
N GLN A 119 -15.51 -12.01 -2.87
CA GLN A 119 -16.33 -12.56 -3.93
C GLN A 119 -17.16 -11.45 -4.55
N THR A 120 -17.22 -11.47 -5.89
CA THR A 120 -18.04 -10.51 -6.62
C THR A 120 -19.52 -10.79 -6.33
N PRO A 121 -20.33 -9.75 -6.06
CA PRO A 121 -21.76 -9.95 -5.92
C PRO A 121 -22.35 -10.57 -7.19
N SER A 122 -23.19 -11.55 -7.02
CA SER A 122 -23.85 -12.21 -8.15
C SER A 122 -25.13 -11.48 -8.58
#